data_5b527b0bb8b757e841f3b1f899002ca2
#
_entry.id   5b527b0bb8b757e841f3b1f899002ca2
#
_cell.length_a   1.000
_cell.length_b   1.000
_cell.length_c   1.000
_cell.angle_alpha   90.00
_cell.angle_beta   90.00
_cell.angle_gamma   90.00
#
_symmetry.space_group_name_H-M   'P 1'
#
loop_
_entity.id
_entity.type
_entity.pdbx_description
1 polymer ?
#
loop_
_entity_poly.entity_id
_entity_poly.type
_entity_poly.pdbx_seq_one_letter_code
_entity_poly.pdbx_strand_id
1 'polypeptide(L)'
;TVKHILSKTNDCELTGVQHGDSQPNAVDLRVKKIFEINKKSPFIISEEGKTHRGSTEVQPDEEGWFNLERGTYEIIMENVVSVGEGYAGFVITRSTLNRNGLFITSGLYDSGYHGVMAGCLHVRVGPAKIKKGTRVGQFLLFEAETLSMYDGSYGIGKQHDNKYGEISGS
;
A
#
# COMPACT_ATOMS: atom_id res chain seq x y z
N THR A 1 10.89 3.79 13.15
CA THR A 1 9.85 4.46 13.97
C THR A 1 9.23 5.63 13.22
N VAL A 2 8.05 6.08 13.64
CA VAL A 2 7.38 7.27 13.07
C VAL A 2 8.29 8.48 13.06
N LYS A 3 9.07 8.67 14.12
CA LYS A 3 10.03 9.77 14.24
C LYS A 3 11.08 9.75 13.12
N HIS A 4 11.60 8.59 12.75
CA HIS A 4 12.57 8.46 11.66
C HIS A 4 11.95 8.80 10.30
N ILE A 5 10.74 8.33 10.04
CA ILE A 5 10.01 8.64 8.80
C ILE A 5 9.81 10.16 8.67
N LEU A 6 9.35 10.80 9.75
CA LEU A 6 8.99 12.22 9.73
C LEU A 6 10.23 13.13 9.66
N SER A 7 11.35 12.71 10.25
CA SER A 7 12.59 13.48 10.21
C SER A 7 13.50 13.15 9.02
N LYS A 8 13.08 12.21 8.16
CA LYS A 8 13.87 11.73 7.00
C LYS A 8 15.28 11.29 7.38
N THR A 9 15.40 10.63 8.53
CA THR A 9 16.69 10.12 9.03
C THR A 9 16.97 8.71 8.56
N ASN A 10 18.23 8.36 8.37
CA ASN A 10 18.67 7.04 7.95
C ASN A 10 18.05 6.56 6.64
N ASP A 11 17.90 7.47 5.67
CA ASP A 11 17.30 7.19 4.34
C ASP A 11 15.86 6.65 4.40
N CYS A 12 15.17 6.81 5.52
CA CYS A 12 13.75 6.50 5.65
C CYS A 12 12.92 7.74 5.34
N GLU A 13 11.97 7.61 4.41
CA GLU A 13 11.06 8.68 4.04
C GLU A 13 9.67 8.12 3.73
N LEU A 14 8.64 8.88 4.09
CA LEU A 14 7.27 8.67 3.63
C LEU A 14 6.74 9.99 3.07
N THR A 15 6.42 9.99 1.77
CA THR A 15 5.87 11.17 1.11
C THR A 15 4.37 11.34 1.37
N GLY A 16 3.82 12.52 1.09
CA GLY A 16 2.37 12.76 1.10
C GLY A 16 1.73 12.72 2.50
N VAL A 17 2.53 12.80 3.56
CA VAL A 17 2.02 12.88 4.94
C VAL A 17 1.38 14.24 5.17
N GLN A 18 0.10 14.25 5.54
CA GLN A 18 -0.66 15.46 5.79
C GLN A 18 -0.82 15.70 7.30
N HIS A 19 -1.28 16.91 7.65
CA HIS A 19 -1.60 17.24 9.04
C HIS A 19 -2.63 16.24 9.59
N GLY A 20 -2.35 15.66 10.75
CA GLY A 20 -3.20 14.68 11.42
C GLY A 20 -2.99 13.22 10.99
N ASP A 21 -2.09 12.92 10.04
CA ASP A 21 -1.77 11.56 9.65
C ASP A 21 -0.80 10.88 10.61
N SER A 22 0.03 11.66 11.31
CA SER A 22 0.95 11.12 12.32
C SER A 22 0.20 10.67 13.55
N GLN A 23 0.34 9.39 13.87
CA GLN A 23 -0.23 8.76 15.06
C GLN A 23 0.90 8.42 16.05
N PRO A 24 0.63 8.07 17.30
CA PRO A 24 1.69 7.80 18.30
C PRO A 24 2.74 6.79 17.86
N ASN A 25 2.36 5.74 17.13
CA ASN A 25 3.27 4.65 16.76
C ASN A 25 3.24 4.30 15.27
N ALA A 26 2.48 5.02 14.45
CA ALA A 26 2.31 4.76 13.02
C ALA A 26 1.99 6.05 12.26
N VAL A 27 2.03 6.00 10.94
CA VAL A 27 1.55 7.09 10.09
C VAL A 27 0.36 6.58 9.27
N ASP A 28 -0.75 7.29 9.29
CA ASP A 28 -1.94 6.96 8.51
C ASP A 28 -1.65 7.14 7.02
N LEU A 29 -2.15 6.20 6.22
CA LEU A 29 -2.02 6.18 4.76
C LEU A 29 -3.37 6.45 4.10
N ARG A 30 -3.33 7.18 2.98
CA ARG A 30 -4.51 7.60 2.23
C ARG A 30 -4.64 6.82 0.93
N VAL A 31 -5.86 6.36 0.63
CA VAL A 31 -6.14 5.63 -0.61
C VAL A 31 -6.07 6.56 -1.83
N LYS A 32 -5.32 6.13 -2.85
CA LYS A 32 -5.22 6.80 -4.16
C LYS A 32 -6.03 6.09 -5.24
N LYS A 33 -5.81 4.77 -5.37
CA LYS A 33 -6.43 3.94 -6.40
C LYS A 33 -6.86 2.59 -5.82
N ILE A 34 -7.89 2.02 -6.44
CA ILE A 34 -8.37 0.68 -6.15
C ILE A 34 -8.54 -0.05 -7.49
N PHE A 35 -8.10 -1.31 -7.55
CA PHE A 35 -8.24 -2.17 -8.72
C PHE A 35 -9.01 -3.43 -8.35
N GLU A 36 -9.99 -3.78 -9.16
CA GLU A 36 -10.63 -5.09 -9.07
C GLU A 36 -9.72 -6.14 -9.70
N ILE A 37 -9.40 -7.18 -8.93
CA ILE A 37 -8.56 -8.29 -9.39
C ILE A 37 -9.37 -9.18 -10.31
N ASN A 38 -8.83 -9.49 -11.49
CA ASN A 38 -9.50 -10.34 -12.47
C ASN A 38 -9.65 -11.77 -11.95
N LYS A 39 -10.91 -12.19 -11.77
CA LYS A 39 -11.27 -13.51 -11.26
C LYS A 39 -11.23 -14.62 -12.32
N LYS A 40 -11.25 -14.25 -13.61
CA LYS A 40 -11.32 -15.20 -14.73
C LYS A 40 -9.94 -15.78 -15.10
N SER A 41 -8.87 -15.07 -14.82
CA SER A 41 -7.52 -15.52 -15.10
C SER A 41 -6.91 -16.21 -13.87
N PRO A 42 -6.27 -17.37 -13.99
CA PRO A 42 -5.57 -17.98 -12.88
C PRO A 42 -4.34 -17.15 -12.51
N PHE A 43 -4.02 -17.09 -11.22
CA PHE A 43 -2.69 -16.71 -10.76
C PHE A 43 -1.84 -17.97 -10.72
N ILE A 44 -0.65 -17.90 -11.31
CA ILE A 44 0.28 -19.04 -11.36
C ILE A 44 1.59 -18.58 -10.74
N ILE A 45 2.14 -19.39 -9.85
CA ILE A 45 3.45 -19.15 -9.23
C ILE A 45 4.19 -20.47 -9.05
N SER A 46 5.47 -20.48 -9.41
CA SER A 46 6.42 -21.56 -9.16
C SER A 46 7.81 -20.97 -8.90
N GLU A 47 8.79 -21.79 -8.60
CA GLU A 47 10.18 -21.33 -8.46
C GLU A 47 10.74 -20.77 -9.77
N GLU A 48 10.24 -21.25 -10.92
CA GLU A 48 10.68 -20.77 -12.25
C GLU A 48 10.06 -19.44 -12.66
N GLY A 49 8.96 -19.02 -11.99
CA GLY A 49 8.33 -17.75 -12.31
C GLY A 49 6.89 -17.59 -11.86
N LYS A 50 6.31 -16.47 -12.27
CA LYS A 50 4.94 -16.10 -11.90
C LYS A 50 4.18 -15.47 -13.05
N THR A 51 2.88 -15.76 -13.13
CA THR A 51 1.94 -15.09 -14.01
C THR A 51 0.88 -14.39 -13.16
N HIS A 52 0.87 -13.06 -13.22
CA HIS A 52 -0.08 -12.24 -12.48
C HIS A 52 -1.47 -12.29 -13.12
N ARG A 53 -2.51 -12.17 -12.30
CA ARG A 53 -3.85 -11.82 -12.76
C ARG A 53 -3.84 -10.39 -13.29
N GLY A 54 -4.63 -10.11 -14.32
CA GLY A 54 -4.96 -8.74 -14.68
C GLY A 54 -5.83 -8.08 -13.61
N SER A 55 -5.91 -6.78 -13.65
CA SER A 55 -6.79 -6.00 -12.78
C SER A 55 -7.37 -4.81 -13.55
N THR A 56 -8.53 -4.34 -13.12
CA THR A 56 -9.23 -3.19 -13.72
C THR A 56 -9.38 -2.10 -12.67
N GLU A 57 -8.97 -0.89 -13.00
CA GLU A 57 -9.10 0.25 -12.08
C GLU A 57 -10.58 0.55 -11.81
N VAL A 58 -10.94 0.59 -10.54
CA VAL A 58 -12.26 1.05 -10.09
C VAL A 58 -12.26 2.57 -10.14
N GLN A 59 -13.07 3.14 -11.02
CA GLN A 59 -13.19 4.59 -11.10
C GLN A 59 -14.06 5.10 -9.95
N PRO A 60 -13.64 6.15 -9.23
CA PRO A 60 -14.51 6.82 -8.28
C PRO A 60 -15.66 7.50 -9.03
N ASP A 61 -16.80 7.65 -8.36
CA ASP A 61 -17.89 8.45 -8.88
C ASP A 61 -17.55 9.95 -8.93
N GLU A 62 -18.49 10.78 -9.45
CA GLU A 62 -18.30 12.22 -9.62
C GLU A 62 -17.99 12.96 -8.32
N GLU A 63 -18.38 12.39 -7.18
CA GLU A 63 -18.08 12.93 -5.84
C GLU A 63 -16.77 12.37 -5.26
N GLY A 64 -16.09 11.46 -5.96
CA GLY A 64 -14.83 10.85 -5.55
C GLY A 64 -14.97 9.62 -4.65
N TRP A 65 -16.11 8.93 -4.66
CA TRP A 65 -16.33 7.72 -3.90
C TRP A 65 -16.03 6.47 -4.72
N PHE A 66 -15.22 5.58 -4.17
CA PHE A 66 -15.12 4.20 -4.61
C PHE A 66 -16.32 3.42 -4.07
N ASN A 67 -17.16 2.90 -4.94
CA ASN A 67 -18.30 2.06 -4.59
C ASN A 67 -17.87 0.60 -4.73
N LEU A 68 -17.79 -0.13 -3.62
CA LEU A 68 -17.18 -1.46 -3.55
C LEU A 68 -18.21 -2.50 -3.10
N GLU A 69 -18.34 -3.55 -3.88
CA GLU A 69 -19.07 -4.73 -3.50
C GLU A 69 -18.18 -5.67 -2.66
N ARG A 70 -18.80 -6.69 -2.07
CA ARG A 70 -18.05 -7.76 -1.40
C ARG A 70 -17.02 -8.38 -2.36
N GLY A 71 -15.75 -8.38 -1.98
CA GLY A 71 -14.68 -8.88 -2.85
C GLY A 71 -13.29 -8.57 -2.35
N THR A 72 -12.34 -8.80 -3.23
CA THR A 72 -10.92 -8.57 -2.98
C THR A 72 -10.37 -7.65 -4.06
N TYR A 73 -9.68 -6.62 -3.64
CA TYR A 73 -9.17 -5.55 -4.47
C TYR A 73 -7.69 -5.32 -4.20
N GLU A 74 -6.96 -4.83 -5.17
CA GLU A 74 -5.65 -4.24 -4.94
C GLU A 74 -5.85 -2.76 -4.59
N ILE A 75 -5.21 -2.29 -3.52
CA ILE A 75 -5.30 -0.90 -3.06
C ILE A 75 -3.93 -0.25 -3.10
N ILE A 76 -3.89 0.97 -3.65
CA ILE A 76 -2.68 1.77 -3.78
C ILE A 76 -2.84 3.04 -2.96
N MET A 77 -1.87 3.33 -2.12
CA MET A 77 -1.85 4.52 -1.28
C MET A 77 -1.26 5.72 -2.04
N GLU A 78 -1.56 6.93 -1.59
CA GLU A 78 -0.95 8.16 -2.11
C GLU A 78 0.55 8.25 -1.77
N ASN A 79 0.95 7.57 -0.71
CA ASN A 79 2.27 7.66 -0.11
C ASN A 79 3.29 6.80 -0.86
N VAL A 80 4.48 7.35 -1.03
CA VAL A 80 5.69 6.61 -1.45
C VAL A 80 6.57 6.44 -0.22
N VAL A 81 7.10 5.25 -0.03
CA VAL A 81 8.02 4.96 1.07
C VAL A 81 9.42 4.68 0.56
N SER A 82 10.41 5.15 1.29
CA SER A 82 11.80 4.70 1.22
C SER A 82 12.15 4.08 2.56
N VAL A 83 12.65 2.86 2.53
CA VAL A 83 13.07 2.13 3.73
C VAL A 83 14.58 2.04 3.74
N GLY A 84 15.21 2.74 4.69
CA GLY A 84 16.67 2.75 4.86
C GLY A 84 17.22 1.43 5.40
N GLU A 85 18.53 1.24 5.29
CA GLU A 85 19.21 0.08 5.88
C GLU A 85 19.00 0.03 7.40
N GLY A 86 18.76 -1.17 7.92
CA GLY A 86 18.49 -1.38 9.35
C GLY A 86 17.04 -1.13 9.75
N TYR A 87 16.14 -0.97 8.78
CA TYR A 87 14.71 -0.78 9.00
C TYR A 87 13.88 -1.70 8.12
N ALA A 88 12.67 -1.98 8.58
CA ALA A 88 11.62 -2.64 7.79
C ALA A 88 10.26 -2.06 8.18
N GLY A 89 9.25 -2.29 7.36
CA GLY A 89 7.91 -1.81 7.66
C GLY A 89 6.81 -2.62 7.01
N PHE A 90 5.60 -2.40 7.47
CA PHE A 90 4.40 -3.00 6.89
C PHE A 90 3.17 -2.14 7.17
N VAL A 91 2.09 -2.43 6.46
CA VAL A 91 0.81 -1.73 6.61
C VAL A 91 -0.16 -2.58 7.40
N ILE A 92 -0.79 -1.98 8.40
CA ILE A 92 -1.95 -2.55 9.07
C ILE A 92 -3.21 -1.73 8.72
N THR A 93 -4.36 -2.36 8.88
CA THR A 93 -5.65 -1.71 8.66
C THR A 93 -5.99 -0.76 9.81
N ARG A 94 -6.58 0.40 9.51
CA ARG A 94 -7.17 1.24 10.55
C ARG A 94 -8.35 0.53 11.21
N SER A 95 -8.48 0.69 12.52
CA SER A 95 -9.48 0.02 13.34
C SER A 95 -10.93 0.26 12.87
N THR A 96 -11.22 1.42 12.29
CA THR A 96 -12.54 1.74 11.75
C THR A 96 -12.94 0.78 10.62
N LEU A 97 -12.01 0.47 9.70
CA LEU A 97 -12.27 -0.49 8.62
C LEU A 97 -12.45 -1.90 9.19
N ASN A 98 -11.55 -2.33 10.09
CA ASN A 98 -11.64 -3.65 10.72
C ASN A 98 -12.99 -3.89 11.37
N ARG A 99 -13.51 -2.89 12.11
CA ARG A 99 -14.80 -2.99 12.80
C ARG A 99 -16.01 -3.02 11.85
N ASN A 100 -15.81 -2.65 10.58
CA ASN A 100 -16.84 -2.66 9.54
C ASN A 100 -16.62 -3.78 8.50
N GLY A 101 -15.80 -4.76 8.82
CA GLY A 101 -15.59 -5.94 7.96
C GLY A 101 -14.73 -5.71 6.74
N LEU A 102 -13.90 -4.66 6.73
CA LEU A 102 -12.89 -4.41 5.72
C LEU A 102 -11.51 -4.51 6.34
N PHE A 103 -10.56 -5.11 5.63
CA PHE A 103 -9.18 -5.13 6.09
C PHE A 103 -8.18 -5.13 4.93
N ILE A 104 -7.00 -4.61 5.22
CA ILE A 104 -5.88 -4.52 4.29
C ILE A 104 -4.79 -5.46 4.77
N THR A 105 -4.25 -6.25 3.84
CA THR A 105 -3.02 -7.01 4.05
C THR A 105 -1.92 -6.46 3.17
N SER A 106 -0.72 -6.34 3.70
CA SER A 106 0.48 -5.95 2.94
C SER A 106 1.57 -7.01 3.07
N GLY A 107 2.54 -6.95 2.16
CA GLY A 107 3.83 -7.58 2.35
C GLY A 107 4.71 -6.79 3.32
N LEU A 108 5.90 -7.29 3.60
CA LEU A 108 6.94 -6.56 4.29
C LEU A 108 7.63 -5.61 3.29
N TYR A 109 7.88 -4.39 3.73
CA TYR A 109 8.73 -3.43 3.04
C TYR A 109 10.12 -3.52 3.64
N ASP A 110 10.99 -4.20 2.92
CA ASP A 110 12.36 -4.48 3.34
C ASP A 110 13.28 -3.26 3.22
N SER A 111 14.40 -3.29 3.89
CA SER A 111 15.48 -2.31 3.72
C SER A 111 15.86 -2.16 2.24
N GLY A 112 15.92 -0.93 1.74
CA GLY A 112 16.19 -0.63 0.35
C GLY A 112 14.95 -0.57 -0.55
N TYR A 113 13.75 -0.89 -0.05
CA TYR A 113 12.53 -0.70 -0.82
C TYR A 113 12.27 0.79 -1.05
N HIS A 114 11.93 1.15 -2.29
CA HIS A 114 11.49 2.48 -2.68
C HIS A 114 10.30 2.37 -3.63
N GLY A 115 9.13 2.81 -3.20
CA GLY A 115 7.93 2.70 -4.01
C GLY A 115 6.64 3.05 -3.29
N VAL A 116 5.53 2.88 -4.00
CA VAL A 116 4.20 3.09 -3.42
C VAL A 116 3.88 2.03 -2.38
N MET A 117 3.07 2.42 -1.43
CA MET A 117 2.46 1.52 -0.48
C MET A 117 1.26 0.87 -1.16
N ALA A 118 1.33 -0.44 -1.38
CA ALA A 118 0.26 -1.23 -1.99
C ALA A 118 -0.13 -2.39 -1.08
N GLY A 119 -1.35 -2.87 -1.23
CA GLY A 119 -1.84 -4.00 -0.45
C GLY A 119 -3.09 -4.62 -1.06
N CYS A 120 -3.61 -5.62 -0.38
CA CYS A 120 -4.86 -6.28 -0.73
C CYS A 120 -5.97 -5.78 0.20
N LEU A 121 -6.98 -5.11 -0.36
CA LEU A 121 -8.17 -4.70 0.36
C LEU A 121 -9.22 -5.81 0.27
N HIS A 122 -9.61 -6.32 1.42
CA HIS A 122 -10.67 -7.31 1.55
C HIS A 122 -11.96 -6.63 2.03
N VAL A 123 -12.99 -6.62 1.19
CA VAL A 123 -14.33 -6.19 1.55
C VAL A 123 -15.14 -7.43 1.89
N ARG A 124 -15.12 -7.84 3.17
CA ARG A 124 -15.82 -9.04 3.64
C ARG A 124 -17.29 -8.78 3.87
N VAL A 125 -17.62 -7.56 4.28
CA VAL A 125 -18.98 -7.06 4.43
C VAL A 125 -19.14 -5.89 3.46
N GLY A 126 -19.98 -6.04 2.48
CA GLY A 126 -20.33 -5.02 1.49
C GLY A 126 -21.82 -4.70 1.51
N PRO A 127 -22.26 -3.67 0.79
CA PRO A 127 -21.43 -2.73 0.04
C PRO A 127 -20.63 -1.78 0.95
N ALA A 128 -19.53 -1.22 0.43
CA ALA A 128 -18.75 -0.21 1.12
C ALA A 128 -18.47 0.98 0.20
N LYS A 129 -18.46 2.18 0.77
CA LYS A 129 -18.08 3.40 0.06
C LYS A 129 -16.86 4.01 0.74
N ILE A 130 -15.79 4.21 -0.01
CA ILE A 130 -14.55 4.83 0.48
C ILE A 130 -14.25 6.03 -0.40
N LYS A 131 -14.12 7.20 0.21
CA LYS A 131 -13.75 8.41 -0.54
C LYS A 131 -12.26 8.40 -0.83
N LYS A 132 -11.88 8.73 -2.07
CA LYS A 132 -10.48 8.92 -2.47
C LYS A 132 -9.79 9.92 -1.52
N GLY A 133 -8.55 9.63 -1.13
CA GLY A 133 -7.81 10.45 -0.16
C GLY A 133 -8.16 10.18 1.31
N THR A 134 -9.08 9.25 1.60
CA THR A 134 -9.41 8.86 2.99
C THR A 134 -8.30 7.99 3.58
N ARG A 135 -8.03 8.19 4.87
CA ARG A 135 -7.09 7.36 5.65
C ARG A 135 -7.67 5.97 5.88
N VAL A 136 -7.00 4.94 5.38
CA VAL A 136 -7.49 3.55 5.40
C VAL A 136 -6.51 2.57 6.06
N GLY A 137 -5.23 2.85 6.02
CA GLY A 137 -4.16 2.03 6.58
C GLY A 137 -3.25 2.83 7.49
N GLN A 138 -2.34 2.12 8.14
CA GLN A 138 -1.30 2.68 8.99
C GLN A 138 0.03 2.01 8.65
N PHE A 139 1.05 2.82 8.39
CA PHE A 139 2.40 2.33 8.16
C PHE A 139 3.18 2.30 9.47
N LEU A 140 3.75 1.13 9.76
CA LEU A 140 4.68 0.93 10.86
C LEU A 140 6.08 0.76 10.31
N LEU A 141 7.03 1.49 10.88
CA LEU A 141 8.47 1.32 10.63
C LEU A 141 9.14 0.88 11.93
N PHE A 142 9.98 -0.14 11.86
CA PHE A 142 10.72 -0.67 13.00
C PHE A 142 12.18 -0.95 12.63
N GLU A 143 13.05 -0.98 13.62
CA GLU A 143 14.44 -1.39 13.46
C GLU A 143 14.52 -2.89 13.19
N ALA A 144 15.34 -3.28 12.22
CA ALA A 144 15.52 -4.67 11.81
C ALA A 144 16.96 -4.90 11.35
N GLU A 145 17.52 -6.07 11.66
CA GLU A 145 18.79 -6.49 11.07
C GLU A 145 18.60 -6.75 9.58
N THR A 146 19.49 -6.17 8.77
CA THR A 146 19.43 -6.25 7.31
C THR A 146 20.54 -7.16 6.80
N LEU A 147 20.16 -8.29 6.18
CA LEU A 147 21.11 -9.19 5.53
C LEU A 147 21.57 -8.67 4.16
N SER A 148 20.64 -8.06 3.43
CA SER A 148 20.89 -7.46 2.11
C SER A 148 19.78 -6.45 1.78
N MET A 149 20.07 -5.51 0.87
CA MET A 149 19.09 -4.53 0.41
C MET A 149 18.10 -5.19 -0.54
N TYR A 150 16.86 -4.67 -0.55
CA TYR A 150 15.78 -5.18 -1.41
C TYR A 150 16.14 -5.14 -2.89
N ASP A 151 15.99 -6.27 -3.56
CA ASP A 151 16.15 -6.42 -5.02
C ASP A 151 14.95 -7.19 -5.62
N GLY A 152 13.76 -6.89 -5.18
CA GLY A 152 12.53 -7.54 -5.64
C GLY A 152 11.90 -6.90 -6.87
N SER A 153 10.71 -7.38 -7.22
CA SER A 153 9.99 -7.03 -8.46
C SER A 153 9.10 -5.78 -8.34
N TYR A 154 9.00 -5.17 -7.18
CA TYR A 154 8.10 -4.05 -6.90
C TYR A 154 8.87 -2.77 -6.58
N GLY A 155 8.25 -1.62 -6.77
CA GLY A 155 8.81 -0.32 -6.47
C GLY A 155 8.96 0.58 -7.71
N ILE A 156 9.42 1.81 -7.49
CA ILE A 156 9.66 2.79 -8.57
C ILE A 156 10.71 2.24 -9.54
N GLY A 157 10.40 2.33 -10.82
CA GLY A 157 11.27 1.82 -11.89
C GLY A 157 11.16 0.32 -12.15
N LYS A 158 10.35 -0.41 -11.40
CA LYS A 158 10.06 -1.83 -11.63
C LYS A 158 8.85 -2.01 -12.54
N GLN A 159 8.93 -2.98 -13.46
CA GLN A 159 7.91 -3.18 -14.51
C GLN A 159 6.50 -3.39 -13.97
N HIS A 160 6.34 -4.11 -12.86
CA HIS A 160 5.03 -4.39 -12.28
C HIS A 160 4.28 -3.13 -11.89
N ASP A 161 4.99 -2.14 -11.33
CA ASP A 161 4.38 -0.93 -10.77
C ASP A 161 4.07 0.13 -11.83
N ASN A 162 4.50 -0.07 -13.09
CA ASN A 162 4.17 0.83 -14.20
C ASN A 162 2.65 0.99 -14.40
N LYS A 163 1.86 -0.03 -14.06
CA LYS A 163 0.40 0.02 -14.13
C LYS A 163 -0.26 1.05 -13.21
N TYR A 164 0.46 1.53 -12.20
CA TYR A 164 -0.09 2.52 -11.25
C TYR A 164 -0.03 3.96 -11.77
N GLY A 165 0.61 4.19 -12.94
CA GLY A 165 0.79 5.50 -13.56
C GLY A 165 1.88 6.33 -12.87
N GLU A 166 1.89 7.65 -13.14
CA GLU A 166 2.88 8.53 -12.53
C GLU A 166 2.77 8.52 -11.00
N ILE A 167 3.87 8.18 -10.35
CA ILE A 167 4.02 8.18 -8.90
C ILE A 167 4.65 9.53 -8.54
N SER A 168 3.87 10.42 -7.96
CA SER A 168 4.37 11.71 -7.46
C SER A 168 5.35 11.45 -6.32
N GLY A 169 6.61 11.81 -6.49
CA GLY A 169 7.61 11.66 -5.43
C GLY A 169 9.00 11.24 -5.91
N SER A 170 9.27 11.31 -7.23
CA SER A 170 10.64 11.23 -7.77
C SER A 170 11.32 12.58 -7.75
#